data_1a87de83d751362ea2cf607390973f56
#
_entry.id   1a87de83d751362ea2cf607390973f56
#
_cell.length_a   1.000
_cell.length_b   1.000
_cell.length_c   1.000
_cell.angle_alpha   90.00
_cell.angle_beta   90.00
_cell.angle_gamma   90.00
#
_symmetry.space_group_name_H-M   'P 1'
#
loop_
_entity.id
_entity.type
_entity.pdbx_description
1 polymer ?
#
loop_
_entity_poly.entity_id
_entity_poly.type
_entity_poly.pdbx_seq_one_letter_code
_entity_poly.pdbx_strand_id
1 'polypeptide(L)'
;MSDERYNETARYDTQRIREEDERRRAAYNSQYGTRRPLTAAQKETLRRKGRRRRALLRFAAWLIFVVVTSLALSGIGWLLANDFAAFNKDPLTATITVTKDDDLDSVADKLKDEGMIEYKWFFKLFGKVAHAEDKIGIGEHELNTTMDYSALINHMRSSSGALTSETVRVTIHEGATVKQIIEQLAEYGVNTVEELTDAAANYDYTYSFITGSKGDITRLEGYLFPDTYEFYVGGNAATAIGKLLSNFNTKLDGLADLVDESGRPLSEIITIASLIEKETDGSDRANIASVIYNRLNNIGETYHLLQIDASQIYGLGDRYTGRLTQSDLDIDTPYNLHIHEGLPPTPIANPGLASIRAALEPAQTGYYFYALGKDGVHHYFATYREFLDFVNSSNYGG
;
A
#
# COMPACT_ATOMS: atom_id res chain seq x y z
N MET A 1 -48.19 -84.63 -61.90
CA MET A 1 -48.63 -84.80 -60.47
C MET A 1 -47.50 -84.45 -59.44
N SER A 2 -46.50 -83.62 -59.76
CA SER A 2 -45.40 -83.24 -58.81
C SER A 2 -45.42 -81.74 -58.38
N ASP A 3 -46.14 -80.86 -59.07
CA ASP A 3 -46.11 -79.43 -58.82
C ASP A 3 -47.12 -78.95 -57.75
N GLU A 4 -48.21 -79.64 -57.53
CA GLU A 4 -49.21 -79.21 -56.53
C GLU A 4 -48.80 -79.51 -55.08
N ARG A 5 -47.99 -80.55 -54.81
CA ARG A 5 -47.53 -80.90 -53.46
C ARG A 5 -46.44 -80.00 -52.98
N TYR A 6 -45.66 -79.41 -53.88
CA TYR A 6 -44.58 -78.42 -53.45
C TYR A 6 -45.18 -77.07 -53.08
N ASN A 7 -46.31 -76.70 -53.70
CA ASN A 7 -46.97 -75.41 -53.40
C ASN A 7 -47.79 -75.46 -52.12
N GLU A 8 -48.31 -76.61 -51.69
CA GLU A 8 -49.03 -76.76 -50.40
C GLU A 8 -48.09 -76.78 -49.22
N THR A 9 -46.92 -77.41 -49.29
CA THR A 9 -45.90 -77.40 -48.20
C THR A 9 -45.30 -76.03 -48.01
N ALA A 10 -45.08 -75.29 -49.10
CA ALA A 10 -44.57 -73.92 -49.03
C ALA A 10 -45.58 -72.94 -48.42
N ARG A 11 -46.89 -73.14 -48.66
CA ARG A 11 -47.94 -72.33 -47.98
C ARG A 11 -48.11 -72.70 -46.54
N TYR A 12 -47.95 -73.96 -46.13
CA TYR A 12 -48.01 -74.40 -44.73
C TYR A 12 -46.84 -73.91 -43.93
N ASP A 13 -45.66 -73.86 -44.51
CA ASP A 13 -44.48 -73.32 -43.84
C ASP A 13 -44.55 -71.80 -43.66
N THR A 14 -45.05 -71.05 -44.62
CA THR A 14 -45.22 -69.60 -44.48
C THR A 14 -46.35 -69.24 -43.52
N GLN A 15 -47.39 -70.00 -43.39
CA GLN A 15 -48.41 -69.80 -42.38
C GLN A 15 -47.87 -70.08 -40.97
N ARG A 16 -47.14 -71.15 -40.81
CA ARG A 16 -46.54 -71.55 -39.53
C ARG A 16 -45.53 -70.54 -39.05
N ILE A 17 -44.71 -70.00 -39.96
CA ILE A 17 -43.72 -68.90 -39.62
C ILE A 17 -44.51 -67.63 -39.22
N ARG A 18 -45.60 -67.28 -39.86
CA ARG A 18 -46.41 -66.12 -39.45
C ARG A 18 -47.06 -66.31 -38.10
N GLU A 19 -47.63 -67.49 -37.80
CA GLU A 19 -48.23 -67.80 -36.49
C GLU A 19 -47.19 -67.84 -35.39
N GLU A 20 -46.00 -68.33 -35.66
CA GLU A 20 -44.88 -68.26 -34.71
C GLU A 20 -44.43 -66.81 -34.45
N ASP A 21 -44.37 -65.99 -35.47
CA ASP A 21 -43.96 -64.58 -35.33
C ASP A 21 -45.06 -63.77 -34.61
N GLU A 22 -46.32 -64.04 -34.84
CA GLU A 22 -47.44 -63.48 -34.11
C GLU A 22 -47.48 -63.92 -32.64
N ARG A 23 -47.18 -65.19 -32.35
CA ARG A 23 -47.05 -65.70 -30.97
C ARG A 23 -45.85 -65.09 -30.27
N ARG A 24 -44.75 -64.93 -30.95
CA ARG A 24 -43.52 -64.19 -30.37
C ARG A 24 -43.87 -62.75 -30.10
N ARG A 25 -44.56 -62.06 -31.03
CA ARG A 25 -45.00 -60.67 -30.82
C ARG A 25 -46.02 -60.54 -29.68
N ALA A 26 -46.97 -61.48 -29.60
CA ALA A 26 -47.93 -61.49 -28.49
C ALA A 26 -47.27 -61.80 -27.15
N ALA A 27 -46.32 -62.74 -27.08
CA ALA A 27 -45.56 -63.08 -25.89
C ALA A 27 -44.65 -61.88 -25.47
N TYR A 28 -43.97 -61.24 -26.42
CA TYR A 28 -43.17 -60.04 -26.18
C TYR A 28 -44.04 -58.89 -25.62
N ASN A 29 -45.20 -58.64 -26.22
CA ASN A 29 -46.13 -57.60 -25.80
C ASN A 29 -46.80 -57.93 -24.45
N SER A 30 -47.00 -59.22 -24.09
CA SER A 30 -47.52 -59.63 -22.78
C SER A 30 -46.42 -59.51 -21.64
N GLN A 31 -45.19 -59.81 -22.00
CA GLN A 31 -44.07 -59.78 -21.02
C GLN A 31 -43.56 -58.39 -20.78
N TYR A 32 -43.57 -57.50 -21.77
CA TYR A 32 -43.02 -56.14 -21.63
C TYR A 32 -44.09 -55.05 -21.61
N GLY A 33 -45.38 -55.40 -21.57
CA GLY A 33 -46.47 -54.44 -21.43
C GLY A 33 -46.43 -53.32 -22.48
N THR A 34 -47.50 -53.09 -23.23
CA THR A 34 -47.61 -51.90 -24.09
C THR A 34 -47.45 -50.65 -23.17
N ARG A 35 -46.30 -49.99 -23.22
CA ARG A 35 -46.14 -48.68 -22.56
C ARG A 35 -47.23 -47.78 -23.09
N ARG A 36 -48.23 -47.46 -22.28
CA ARG A 36 -49.29 -46.50 -22.63
C ARG A 36 -48.64 -45.27 -23.23
N PRO A 37 -49.05 -44.82 -24.43
CA PRO A 37 -48.47 -43.60 -24.96
C PRO A 37 -48.70 -42.44 -24.01
N LEU A 38 -47.61 -41.72 -23.68
CA LEU A 38 -47.66 -40.57 -22.79
C LEU A 38 -48.70 -39.56 -23.29
N THR A 39 -49.54 -39.07 -22.41
CA THR A 39 -50.51 -38.02 -22.72
C THR A 39 -49.78 -36.73 -23.16
N ALA A 40 -50.45 -35.86 -23.92
CA ALA A 40 -49.86 -34.59 -24.34
C ALA A 40 -49.32 -33.77 -23.15
N ALA A 41 -50.02 -33.76 -22.01
CA ALA A 41 -49.62 -33.11 -20.80
C ALA A 41 -48.34 -33.74 -20.17
N GLN A 42 -48.22 -35.07 -20.20
CA GLN A 42 -47.01 -35.76 -19.70
C GLN A 42 -45.80 -35.51 -20.63
N LYS A 43 -45.99 -35.46 -21.95
CA LYS A 43 -44.94 -35.08 -22.89
C LYS A 43 -44.47 -33.64 -22.69
N GLU A 44 -45.38 -32.72 -22.39
CA GLU A 44 -45.05 -31.31 -22.14
C GLU A 44 -44.32 -31.14 -20.83
N THR A 45 -44.70 -31.81 -19.75
CA THR A 45 -43.98 -31.76 -18.47
C THR A 45 -42.57 -32.32 -18.56
N LEU A 46 -42.36 -33.41 -19.32
CA LEU A 46 -41.02 -33.96 -19.58
C LEU A 46 -40.19 -33.02 -20.45
N ARG A 47 -40.78 -32.36 -21.46
CA ARG A 47 -40.10 -31.33 -22.26
C ARG A 47 -39.71 -30.11 -21.42
N ARG A 48 -40.61 -29.65 -20.52
CA ARG A 48 -40.31 -28.52 -19.57
C ARG A 48 -39.20 -28.90 -18.60
N LYS A 49 -39.24 -30.13 -18.01
CA LYS A 49 -38.15 -30.63 -17.17
C LYS A 49 -36.81 -30.73 -17.91
N GLY A 50 -36.84 -31.25 -19.15
CA GLY A 50 -35.66 -31.33 -19.99
C GLY A 50 -35.06 -29.96 -20.37
N ARG A 51 -35.95 -28.97 -20.66
CA ARG A 51 -35.52 -27.60 -20.94
C ARG A 51 -34.89 -26.95 -19.70
N ARG A 52 -35.51 -27.06 -18.49
CA ARG A 52 -34.98 -26.56 -17.24
C ARG A 52 -33.62 -27.19 -16.90
N ARG A 53 -33.48 -28.51 -17.01
CA ARG A 53 -32.21 -29.21 -16.78
C ARG A 53 -31.10 -28.75 -17.73
N ARG A 54 -31.43 -28.57 -19.03
CA ARG A 54 -30.45 -28.04 -20.01
C ARG A 54 -30.10 -26.58 -19.73
N ALA A 55 -31.05 -25.76 -19.28
CA ALA A 55 -30.78 -24.38 -18.87
C ALA A 55 -29.87 -24.32 -17.62
N LEU A 56 -30.15 -25.15 -16.61
CA LEU A 56 -29.33 -25.29 -15.42
C LEU A 56 -27.91 -25.78 -15.76
N LEU A 57 -27.76 -26.77 -16.62
CA LEU A 57 -26.45 -27.26 -17.05
C LEU A 57 -25.66 -26.20 -17.83
N ARG A 58 -26.34 -25.43 -18.69
CA ARG A 58 -25.70 -24.30 -19.41
C ARG A 58 -25.27 -23.20 -18.45
N PHE A 59 -26.09 -22.85 -17.44
CA PHE A 59 -25.75 -21.89 -16.42
C PHE A 59 -24.59 -22.37 -15.56
N ALA A 60 -24.59 -23.63 -15.12
CA ALA A 60 -23.49 -24.22 -14.37
C ALA A 60 -22.18 -24.23 -15.18
N ALA A 61 -22.26 -24.62 -16.47
CA ALA A 61 -21.09 -24.58 -17.35
C ALA A 61 -20.57 -23.16 -17.56
N TRP A 62 -21.46 -22.16 -17.71
CA TRP A 62 -21.09 -20.75 -17.78
C TRP A 62 -20.45 -20.26 -16.48
N LEU A 63 -21.00 -20.62 -15.31
CA LEU A 63 -20.44 -20.26 -14.00
C LEU A 63 -19.03 -20.85 -13.82
N ILE A 64 -18.85 -22.13 -14.17
CA ILE A 64 -17.53 -22.78 -14.12
C ILE A 64 -16.55 -22.05 -15.05
N PHE A 65 -16.98 -21.71 -16.27
CA PHE A 65 -16.16 -20.95 -17.21
C PHE A 65 -15.74 -19.60 -16.63
N VAL A 66 -16.67 -18.84 -16.02
CA VAL A 66 -16.35 -17.55 -15.37
C VAL A 66 -15.36 -17.73 -14.23
N VAL A 67 -15.56 -18.71 -13.35
CA VAL A 67 -14.65 -18.98 -12.22
C VAL A 67 -13.26 -19.37 -12.72
N VAL A 68 -13.17 -20.29 -13.68
CA VAL A 68 -11.89 -20.74 -14.23
C VAL A 68 -11.15 -19.59 -14.92
N THR A 69 -11.86 -18.77 -15.73
CA THR A 69 -11.26 -17.59 -16.36
C THR A 69 -10.81 -16.54 -15.35
N SER A 70 -11.60 -16.30 -14.30
CA SER A 70 -11.21 -15.36 -13.23
C SER A 70 -9.96 -15.83 -12.49
N LEU A 71 -9.88 -17.11 -12.14
CA LEU A 71 -8.70 -17.69 -11.50
C LEU A 71 -7.47 -17.63 -12.42
N ALA A 72 -7.64 -17.92 -13.70
CA ALA A 72 -6.55 -17.81 -14.67
C ALA A 72 -6.04 -16.37 -14.82
N LEU A 73 -6.97 -15.39 -14.93
CA LEU A 73 -6.60 -13.96 -15.00
C LEU A 73 -5.93 -13.47 -13.73
N SER A 74 -6.41 -13.90 -12.54
CA SER A 74 -5.77 -13.57 -11.28
C SER A 74 -4.35 -14.15 -11.18
N GLY A 75 -4.16 -15.40 -11.65
CA GLY A 75 -2.83 -16.02 -11.70
C GLY A 75 -1.87 -15.28 -12.63
N ILE A 76 -2.34 -14.91 -13.82
CA ILE A 76 -1.55 -14.11 -14.77
C ILE A 76 -1.21 -12.74 -14.15
N GLY A 77 -2.22 -12.06 -13.55
CA GLY A 77 -2.00 -10.77 -12.88
C GLY A 77 -0.95 -10.85 -11.78
N TRP A 78 -1.00 -11.92 -10.98
CA TRP A 78 0.02 -12.16 -9.94
C TRP A 78 1.42 -12.36 -10.52
N LEU A 79 1.56 -13.18 -11.59
CA LEU A 79 2.85 -13.41 -12.23
C LEU A 79 3.45 -12.12 -12.79
N LEU A 80 2.63 -11.29 -13.45
CA LEU A 80 3.07 -10.01 -14.00
C LEU A 80 3.45 -9.01 -12.89
N ALA A 81 2.65 -8.95 -11.82
CA ALA A 81 2.95 -8.08 -10.68
C ALA A 81 4.24 -8.52 -9.96
N ASN A 82 4.46 -9.83 -9.82
CA ASN A 82 5.68 -10.37 -9.22
C ASN A 82 6.92 -10.04 -10.06
N ASP A 83 6.85 -10.13 -11.38
CA ASP A 83 7.96 -9.76 -12.27
C ASP A 83 8.20 -8.24 -12.28
N PHE A 84 7.11 -7.45 -12.34
CA PHE A 84 7.17 -5.99 -12.30
C PHE A 84 7.86 -5.45 -11.06
N ALA A 85 7.49 -5.97 -9.89
CA ALA A 85 7.97 -5.51 -8.58
C ALA A 85 9.16 -6.32 -8.03
N ALA A 86 9.65 -7.30 -8.78
CA ALA A 86 10.78 -8.17 -8.41
C ALA A 86 10.66 -8.85 -7.02
N PHE A 87 9.43 -9.23 -6.59
CA PHE A 87 9.18 -9.66 -5.21
C PHE A 87 9.89 -10.95 -4.78
N ASN A 88 10.07 -11.91 -5.67
CA ASN A 88 10.58 -13.26 -5.31
C ASN A 88 11.78 -13.66 -6.19
N LYS A 89 12.68 -12.71 -6.49
CA LYS A 89 13.90 -12.99 -7.24
C LYS A 89 15.08 -13.13 -6.28
N ASP A 90 15.90 -14.14 -6.50
CA ASP A 90 17.18 -14.25 -5.81
C ASP A 90 18.09 -13.10 -6.28
N PRO A 91 18.82 -12.43 -5.36
CA PRO A 91 19.70 -11.33 -5.73
C PRO A 91 20.85 -11.81 -6.62
N LEU A 92 20.84 -11.40 -7.88
CA LEU A 92 21.88 -11.62 -8.85
C LEU A 92 22.22 -10.28 -9.51
N THR A 93 23.51 -9.96 -9.61
CA THR A 93 24.00 -8.77 -10.32
C THR A 93 24.55 -9.18 -11.67
N ALA A 94 24.18 -8.45 -12.71
CA ALA A 94 24.74 -8.60 -14.05
C ALA A 94 24.95 -7.26 -14.73
N THR A 95 25.93 -7.19 -15.66
CA THR A 95 26.22 -6.00 -16.45
C THR A 95 25.54 -6.10 -17.81
N ILE A 96 24.69 -5.11 -18.12
CA ILE A 96 24.01 -4.98 -19.42
C ILE A 96 24.70 -3.89 -20.21
N THR A 97 25.18 -4.21 -21.40
CA THR A 97 25.75 -3.23 -22.33
C THR A 97 24.67 -2.74 -23.29
N VAL A 98 24.35 -1.45 -23.24
CA VAL A 98 23.47 -0.76 -24.18
C VAL A 98 24.32 -0.01 -25.23
N THR A 99 24.07 -0.28 -26.49
CA THR A 99 24.76 0.35 -27.63
C THR A 99 23.82 1.31 -28.35
N LYS A 100 24.38 2.13 -29.27
CA LYS A 100 23.59 3.08 -30.09
C LYS A 100 22.59 2.39 -31.04
N ASP A 101 22.80 1.11 -31.32
CA ASP A 101 21.98 0.33 -32.23
C ASP A 101 20.85 -0.45 -31.48
N ASP A 102 20.83 -0.33 -30.16
CA ASP A 102 19.80 -0.96 -29.31
C ASP A 102 18.54 -0.08 -29.27
N ASP A 103 17.41 -0.77 -29.35
CA ASP A 103 16.08 -0.23 -29.08
C ASP A 103 15.51 -0.87 -27.81
N LEU A 104 14.31 -0.46 -27.42
CA LEU A 104 13.64 -1.03 -26.23
C LEU A 104 13.41 -2.54 -26.34
N ASP A 105 13.35 -3.09 -27.55
CA ASP A 105 13.18 -4.53 -27.80
C ASP A 105 14.46 -5.30 -27.49
N SER A 106 15.59 -4.84 -28.01
CA SER A 106 16.91 -5.43 -27.79
C SER A 106 17.35 -5.29 -26.32
N VAL A 107 17.07 -4.15 -25.68
CA VAL A 107 17.31 -3.97 -24.25
C VAL A 107 16.49 -4.94 -23.43
N ALA A 108 15.21 -5.12 -23.77
CA ALA A 108 14.35 -6.10 -23.07
C ALA A 108 14.81 -7.55 -23.28
N ASP A 109 15.42 -7.88 -24.44
CA ASP A 109 16.04 -9.19 -24.65
C ASP A 109 17.25 -9.39 -23.71
N LYS A 110 18.15 -8.44 -23.65
CA LYS A 110 19.32 -8.47 -22.77
C LYS A 110 18.92 -8.59 -21.30
N LEU A 111 17.94 -7.80 -20.86
CA LEU A 111 17.40 -7.89 -19.48
C LEU A 111 16.82 -9.25 -19.16
N LYS A 112 16.15 -9.88 -20.15
CA LYS A 112 15.58 -11.23 -19.97
C LYS A 112 16.67 -12.30 -19.93
N ASP A 113 17.64 -12.24 -20.80
CA ASP A 113 18.73 -13.20 -20.89
C ASP A 113 19.56 -13.23 -19.61
N GLU A 114 19.71 -12.09 -18.94
CA GLU A 114 20.37 -11.96 -17.63
C GLU A 114 19.41 -12.17 -16.44
N GLY A 115 18.14 -12.56 -16.69
CA GLY A 115 17.17 -12.88 -15.63
C GLY A 115 16.61 -11.68 -14.86
N MET A 116 16.88 -10.44 -15.31
CA MET A 116 16.35 -9.23 -14.68
C MET A 116 14.85 -9.11 -14.82
N ILE A 117 14.29 -9.58 -15.95
CA ILE A 117 12.86 -9.62 -16.24
C ILE A 117 12.45 -11.01 -16.75
N GLU A 118 11.19 -11.41 -16.52
CA GLU A 118 10.63 -12.66 -17.02
C GLU A 118 9.80 -12.44 -18.28
N TYR A 119 8.96 -11.40 -18.28
CA TYR A 119 7.99 -11.12 -19.34
C TYR A 119 8.40 -9.91 -20.17
N LYS A 120 9.26 -10.12 -21.20
CA LYS A 120 9.74 -9.12 -22.15
C LYS A 120 8.62 -8.21 -22.68
N TRP A 121 7.50 -8.79 -23.13
CA TRP A 121 6.38 -8.03 -23.69
C TRP A 121 5.77 -7.06 -22.67
N PHE A 122 5.75 -7.45 -21.38
CA PHE A 122 5.20 -6.63 -20.31
C PHE A 122 6.16 -5.49 -19.93
N PHE A 123 7.46 -5.78 -19.86
CA PHE A 123 8.48 -4.73 -19.70
C PHE A 123 8.43 -3.70 -20.85
N LYS A 124 8.27 -4.16 -22.11
CA LYS A 124 8.13 -3.25 -23.26
C LYS A 124 6.88 -2.38 -23.17
N LEU A 125 5.75 -2.96 -22.75
CA LEU A 125 4.50 -2.21 -22.55
C LEU A 125 4.70 -1.13 -21.48
N PHE A 126 5.31 -1.47 -20.35
CA PHE A 126 5.65 -0.52 -19.31
C PHE A 126 6.65 0.52 -19.78
N GLY A 127 7.72 0.12 -20.43
CA GLY A 127 8.77 1.00 -20.96
C GLY A 127 8.22 2.06 -21.92
N LYS A 128 7.26 1.70 -22.79
CA LYS A 128 6.58 2.67 -23.66
C LYS A 128 5.80 3.72 -22.87
N VAL A 129 5.05 3.30 -21.82
CA VAL A 129 4.31 4.22 -20.94
C VAL A 129 5.27 5.11 -20.14
N ALA A 130 6.38 4.52 -19.68
CA ALA A 130 7.41 5.22 -18.91
C ALA A 130 8.37 6.07 -19.75
N HIS A 131 8.22 6.09 -21.10
CA HIS A 131 9.16 6.73 -22.03
C HIS A 131 10.61 6.26 -21.81
N ALA A 132 10.79 4.95 -21.69
CA ALA A 132 12.09 4.33 -21.38
C ALA A 132 13.12 4.55 -22.48
N GLU A 133 12.71 4.62 -23.76
CA GLU A 133 13.58 4.87 -24.90
C GLU A 133 14.32 6.22 -24.78
N ASP A 134 13.65 7.24 -24.20
CA ASP A 134 14.22 8.57 -23.98
C ASP A 134 15.11 8.64 -22.72
N LYS A 135 15.07 7.59 -21.89
CA LYS A 135 15.75 7.57 -20.58
C LYS A 135 16.96 6.64 -20.53
N ILE A 136 16.92 5.53 -21.26
CA ILE A 136 17.98 4.53 -21.25
C ILE A 136 19.19 5.11 -22.01
N GLY A 137 20.32 5.20 -21.33
CA GLY A 137 21.57 5.71 -21.89
C GLY A 137 22.44 4.60 -22.50
N ILE A 138 23.32 4.98 -23.46
CA ILE A 138 24.32 4.09 -24.03
C ILE A 138 25.44 3.90 -23.00
N GLY A 139 25.88 2.65 -22.78
CA GLY A 139 26.95 2.32 -21.83
C GLY A 139 26.78 0.95 -21.19
N GLU A 140 27.67 0.66 -20.27
CA GLU A 140 27.58 -0.52 -19.41
C GLU A 140 26.79 -0.15 -18.14
N HIS A 141 25.78 -0.97 -17.83
CA HIS A 141 24.91 -0.77 -16.68
C HIS A 141 24.94 -2.03 -15.81
N GLU A 142 25.41 -1.89 -14.59
CA GLU A 142 25.34 -2.95 -13.59
C GLU A 142 23.96 -2.93 -12.94
N LEU A 143 23.19 -4.01 -13.10
CA LEU A 143 21.81 -4.14 -12.65
C LEU A 143 21.66 -5.34 -11.71
N ASN A 144 20.63 -5.32 -10.87
CA ASN A 144 20.32 -6.40 -9.94
C ASN A 144 18.90 -6.93 -10.18
N THR A 145 18.70 -8.25 -10.08
CA THR A 145 17.41 -8.91 -10.26
C THR A 145 16.33 -8.49 -9.27
N THR A 146 16.68 -7.88 -8.15
CA THR A 146 15.73 -7.36 -7.15
C THR A 146 15.21 -5.97 -7.48
N MET A 147 15.69 -5.35 -8.57
CA MET A 147 15.18 -4.07 -9.06
C MET A 147 13.85 -4.25 -9.78
N ASP A 148 12.86 -3.40 -9.45
CA ASP A 148 11.63 -3.30 -10.20
C ASP A 148 11.86 -2.68 -11.59
N TYR A 149 10.86 -2.71 -12.47
CA TYR A 149 10.99 -2.19 -13.83
C TYR A 149 11.36 -0.70 -13.87
N SER A 150 10.87 0.11 -12.93
CA SER A 150 11.20 1.53 -12.83
C SER A 150 12.66 1.73 -12.42
N ALA A 151 13.11 0.97 -11.43
CA ALA A 151 14.50 0.99 -10.98
C ALA A 151 15.44 0.56 -12.12
N LEU A 152 15.14 -0.52 -12.86
CA LEU A 152 15.92 -0.95 -14.01
C LEU A 152 16.07 0.18 -15.06
N ILE A 153 14.97 0.83 -15.44
CA ILE A 153 15.00 1.94 -16.42
C ILE A 153 15.81 3.13 -15.89
N ASN A 154 15.62 3.48 -14.61
CA ASN A 154 16.33 4.62 -14.03
C ASN A 154 17.82 4.35 -13.86
N HIS A 155 18.24 3.12 -13.52
CA HIS A 155 19.65 2.74 -13.47
C HIS A 155 20.33 2.76 -14.85
N MET A 156 19.58 2.45 -15.91
CA MET A 156 20.08 2.56 -17.30
C MET A 156 20.08 4.00 -17.86
N ARG A 157 19.61 4.98 -17.08
CA ARG A 157 19.52 6.39 -17.52
C ARG A 157 20.88 7.11 -17.59
N SER A 158 21.88 6.63 -16.87
CA SER A 158 23.21 7.25 -16.83
C SER A 158 24.10 6.74 -17.95
N SER A 159 24.66 7.65 -18.74
CA SER A 159 25.60 7.36 -19.83
C SER A 159 27.05 7.15 -19.38
N SER A 160 27.33 7.06 -18.10
CA SER A 160 28.68 6.83 -17.58
C SER A 160 28.69 5.58 -16.74
N GLY A 161 29.41 4.59 -17.15
CA GLY A 161 29.53 3.24 -16.65
C GLY A 161 29.47 3.06 -15.14
N ALA A 162 29.10 1.83 -14.77
CA ALA A 162 28.98 1.32 -13.40
C ALA A 162 28.05 2.16 -12.50
N LEU A 163 26.75 2.09 -12.75
CA LEU A 163 25.80 2.23 -11.65
C LEU A 163 25.90 0.95 -10.84
N THR A 164 26.71 1.00 -9.81
CA THR A 164 26.79 -0.08 -8.84
C THR A 164 25.39 -0.31 -8.27
N SER A 165 24.96 -1.55 -8.14
CA SER A 165 23.83 -1.94 -7.29
C SER A 165 24.16 -1.69 -5.81
N GLU A 166 24.88 -0.59 -5.54
CA GLU A 166 25.29 -0.19 -4.23
C GLU A 166 24.03 0.17 -3.42
N THR A 167 23.85 -0.53 -2.33
CA THR A 167 22.84 -0.16 -1.36
C THR A 167 23.49 0.71 -0.29
N VAL A 168 22.75 1.70 0.16
CA VAL A 168 23.12 2.56 1.26
C VAL A 168 22.14 2.38 2.42
N ARG A 169 22.67 2.25 3.62
CA ARG A 169 21.87 2.20 4.83
C ARG A 169 21.73 3.61 5.42
N VAL A 170 20.48 4.06 5.49
CA VAL A 170 20.14 5.39 6.01
C VAL A 170 19.26 5.23 7.25
N THR A 171 19.68 5.85 8.36
CA THR A 171 18.88 5.90 9.59
C THR A 171 18.15 7.23 9.64
N ILE A 172 16.84 7.20 9.52
CA ILE A 172 15.97 8.36 9.71
C ILE A 172 15.72 8.50 11.22
N HIS A 173 16.09 9.65 11.78
CA HIS A 173 15.92 9.91 13.21
C HIS A 173 14.48 10.33 13.54
N GLU A 174 14.03 9.97 14.74
CA GLU A 174 12.77 10.47 15.30
C GLU A 174 12.80 12.00 15.33
N GLY A 175 11.66 12.62 15.04
CA GLY A 175 11.54 14.08 15.00
C GLY A 175 12.11 14.78 13.76
N ALA A 176 12.57 14.03 12.74
CA ALA A 176 12.96 14.60 11.45
C ALA A 176 11.73 15.07 10.67
N THR A 177 11.82 16.21 9.97
CA THR A 177 10.79 16.68 9.05
C THR A 177 10.91 16.01 7.69
N VAL A 178 9.83 16.02 6.87
CA VAL A 178 9.87 15.52 5.47
C VAL A 178 11.00 16.19 4.69
N LYS A 179 11.20 17.51 4.84
CA LYS A 179 12.30 18.24 4.19
C LYS A 179 13.66 17.67 4.59
N GLN A 180 13.90 17.48 5.88
CA GLN A 180 15.17 16.92 6.39
C GLN A 180 15.39 15.48 5.91
N ILE A 181 14.33 14.66 5.84
CA ILE A 181 14.40 13.29 5.31
C ILE A 181 14.79 13.31 3.84
N ILE A 182 14.19 14.18 3.02
CA ILE A 182 14.52 14.35 1.61
C ILE A 182 15.98 14.75 1.44
N GLU A 183 16.44 15.75 2.17
CA GLU A 183 17.83 16.22 2.15
C GLU A 183 18.80 15.10 2.55
N GLN A 184 18.48 14.35 3.60
CA GLN A 184 19.28 13.21 4.05
C GLN A 184 19.32 12.08 3.01
N LEU A 185 18.20 11.70 2.44
CA LEU A 185 18.17 10.67 1.38
C LEU A 185 19.00 11.08 0.17
N ALA A 186 18.97 12.36 -0.19
CA ALA A 186 19.77 12.89 -1.30
C ALA A 186 21.28 12.93 -0.95
N GLU A 187 21.66 13.29 0.27
CA GLU A 187 23.04 13.25 0.74
C GLU A 187 23.65 11.84 0.63
N TYR A 188 22.85 10.81 0.93
CA TYR A 188 23.24 9.40 0.79
C TYR A 188 23.14 8.88 -0.66
N GLY A 189 22.79 9.72 -1.62
CA GLY A 189 22.73 9.36 -3.04
C GLY A 189 21.54 8.46 -3.42
N VAL A 190 20.50 8.40 -2.58
CA VAL A 190 19.30 7.60 -2.89
C VAL A 190 18.60 8.14 -4.14
N ASN A 191 18.45 9.48 -4.23
CA ASN A 191 18.02 10.19 -5.43
C ASN A 191 18.30 11.70 -5.24
N THR A 192 17.98 12.53 -6.24
CA THR A 192 18.14 13.99 -6.14
C THR A 192 17.07 14.60 -5.20
N VAL A 193 17.39 15.73 -4.59
CA VAL A 193 16.43 16.50 -3.76
C VAL A 193 15.18 16.83 -4.58
N GLU A 194 15.33 17.19 -5.85
CA GLU A 194 14.24 17.56 -6.75
C GLU A 194 13.28 16.39 -6.98
N GLU A 195 13.78 15.20 -7.36
CA GLU A 195 12.95 14.02 -7.61
C GLU A 195 12.29 13.48 -6.34
N LEU A 196 13.00 13.52 -5.20
CA LEU A 196 12.43 13.14 -3.90
C LEU A 196 11.33 14.11 -3.47
N THR A 197 11.53 15.42 -3.68
CA THR A 197 10.53 16.45 -3.39
C THR A 197 9.28 16.26 -4.28
N ASP A 198 9.48 16.05 -5.59
CA ASP A 198 8.36 15.79 -6.51
C ASP A 198 7.61 14.51 -6.13
N ALA A 199 8.32 13.44 -5.82
CA ALA A 199 7.71 12.20 -5.34
C ALA A 199 6.91 12.40 -4.03
N ALA A 200 7.45 13.12 -3.07
CA ALA A 200 6.75 13.41 -1.81
C ALA A 200 5.49 14.27 -2.04
N ALA A 201 5.59 15.29 -2.91
CA ALA A 201 4.49 16.22 -3.17
C ALA A 201 3.41 15.63 -4.08
N ASN A 202 3.77 14.86 -5.13
CA ASN A 202 2.89 14.63 -6.27
C ASN A 202 2.54 13.15 -6.53
N TYR A 203 3.34 12.19 -6.05
CA TYR A 203 3.11 10.78 -6.34
C TYR A 203 1.83 10.26 -5.65
N ASP A 204 1.08 9.36 -6.33
CA ASP A 204 -0.16 8.77 -5.81
C ASP A 204 0.13 7.59 -4.88
N TYR A 205 0.41 7.90 -3.60
CA TYR A 205 0.46 6.87 -2.56
C TYR A 205 -0.96 6.49 -2.13
N THR A 206 -1.26 5.18 -2.07
CA THR A 206 -2.62 4.66 -1.83
C THR A 206 -2.95 4.41 -0.35
N TYR A 207 -2.35 5.18 0.56
CA TYR A 207 -2.63 5.06 1.99
C TYR A 207 -3.76 6.01 2.42
N SER A 208 -4.72 5.49 3.20
CA SER A 208 -5.90 6.26 3.65
C SER A 208 -5.58 7.42 4.59
N PHE A 209 -4.42 7.37 5.24
CA PHE A 209 -3.96 8.44 6.14
C PHE A 209 -3.37 9.65 5.40
N ILE A 210 -3.06 9.54 4.12
CA ILE A 210 -2.58 10.67 3.33
C ILE A 210 -3.80 11.44 2.80
N THR A 211 -4.18 12.49 3.53
CA THR A 211 -5.36 13.31 3.21
C THR A 211 -5.01 14.68 2.62
N GLY A 212 -3.73 15.08 2.69
CA GLY A 212 -3.24 16.36 2.19
C GLY A 212 -3.26 16.46 0.66
N SER A 213 -3.38 17.67 0.15
CA SER A 213 -3.42 17.94 -1.29
C SER A 213 -2.06 17.73 -1.93
N LYS A 214 -2.03 17.30 -3.21
CA LYS A 214 -0.82 17.27 -4.02
C LYS A 214 -0.24 18.68 -4.21
N GLY A 215 1.05 18.75 -4.46
CA GLY A 215 1.81 19.98 -4.66
C GLY A 215 2.54 20.49 -3.41
N ASP A 216 2.32 19.86 -2.26
CA ASP A 216 2.97 20.21 -1.00
C ASP A 216 3.51 18.95 -0.31
N ILE A 217 4.80 18.96 0.08
CA ILE A 217 5.43 17.85 0.79
C ILE A 217 4.89 17.66 2.20
N THR A 218 4.31 18.71 2.81
CA THR A 218 3.74 18.65 4.16
C THR A 218 2.58 17.67 4.28
N ARG A 219 2.01 17.23 3.15
CA ARG A 219 1.00 16.15 3.12
C ARG A 219 1.51 14.83 3.68
N LEU A 220 2.83 14.62 3.70
CA LEU A 220 3.48 13.43 4.24
C LEU A 220 4.10 13.66 5.62
N GLU A 221 3.99 14.89 6.18
CA GLU A 221 4.53 15.17 7.49
C GLU A 221 3.85 14.32 8.58
N GLY A 222 4.67 13.67 9.38
CA GLY A 222 4.22 12.74 10.42
C GLY A 222 4.08 11.28 9.97
N TYR A 223 4.17 10.99 8.66
CA TYR A 223 3.90 9.67 8.10
C TYR A 223 5.13 8.95 7.51
N LEU A 224 6.30 9.59 7.48
CA LEU A 224 7.57 8.98 7.08
C LEU A 224 8.24 8.36 8.31
N PHE A 225 7.92 7.11 8.63
CA PHE A 225 8.31 6.51 9.91
C PHE A 225 9.83 6.49 10.11
N PRO A 226 10.35 6.98 11.27
CA PRO A 226 11.77 6.94 11.60
C PRO A 226 12.24 5.50 11.90
N ASP A 227 13.22 5.02 11.14
CA ASP A 227 13.83 3.69 11.28
C ASP A 227 15.13 3.66 10.44
N THR A 228 15.82 2.53 10.46
CA THR A 228 16.96 2.30 9.56
C THR A 228 16.50 1.54 8.32
N TYR A 229 16.76 2.12 7.17
CA TYR A 229 16.36 1.60 5.87
C TYR A 229 17.57 1.34 4.99
N GLU A 230 17.44 0.37 4.11
CA GLU A 230 18.39 0.13 3.04
C GLU A 230 17.78 0.60 1.71
N PHE A 231 18.51 1.46 0.98
CA PHE A 231 18.07 2.03 -0.29
C PHE A 231 19.11 1.73 -1.37
N TYR A 232 18.68 1.66 -2.61
CA TYR A 232 19.58 1.66 -3.76
C TYR A 232 20.04 3.11 -4.05
N VAL A 233 21.32 3.28 -4.29
CA VAL A 233 21.90 4.54 -4.80
C VAL A 233 21.34 4.81 -6.19
N GLY A 234 20.78 5.99 -6.43
CA GLY A 234 20.10 6.35 -7.69
C GLY A 234 18.74 5.64 -7.88
N GLY A 235 18.16 5.04 -6.82
CA GLY A 235 16.88 4.33 -6.87
C GLY A 235 15.70 5.25 -7.16
N ASN A 236 14.52 4.66 -7.41
CA ASN A 236 13.30 5.43 -7.67
C ASN A 236 12.84 6.20 -6.43
N ALA A 237 12.68 7.52 -6.56
CA ALA A 237 12.30 8.41 -5.45
C ALA A 237 10.96 8.04 -4.81
N ALA A 238 9.93 7.70 -5.61
CA ALA A 238 8.62 7.32 -5.09
C ALA A 238 8.68 5.98 -4.32
N THR A 239 9.52 5.04 -4.76
CA THR A 239 9.75 3.78 -4.05
C THR A 239 10.46 4.03 -2.72
N ALA A 240 11.46 4.93 -2.68
CA ALA A 240 12.16 5.28 -1.45
C ALA A 240 11.20 5.90 -0.41
N ILE A 241 10.44 6.90 -0.79
CA ILE A 241 9.40 7.51 0.09
C ILE A 241 8.34 6.47 0.48
N GLY A 242 7.88 5.65 -0.48
CA GLY A 242 6.90 4.58 -0.24
C GLY A 242 7.35 3.56 0.81
N LYS A 243 8.66 3.31 0.92
CA LYS A 243 9.22 2.40 1.93
C LYS A 243 9.03 2.93 3.37
N LEU A 244 9.20 4.25 3.56
CA LEU A 244 8.96 4.88 4.85
C LEU A 244 7.47 4.87 5.21
N LEU A 245 6.59 5.17 4.24
CA LEU A 245 5.14 5.12 4.40
C LEU A 245 4.64 3.69 4.70
N SER A 246 5.20 2.68 4.03
CA SER A 246 4.87 1.27 4.27
C SER A 246 5.23 0.83 5.70
N ASN A 247 6.38 1.29 6.21
CA ASN A 247 6.76 1.00 7.59
C ASN A 247 5.83 1.71 8.57
N PHE A 248 5.46 2.97 8.31
CA PHE A 248 4.43 3.67 9.11
C PHE A 248 3.13 2.87 9.17
N ASN A 249 2.62 2.42 8.03
CA ASN A 249 1.42 1.59 7.97
C ASN A 249 1.54 0.32 8.83
N THR A 250 2.68 -0.37 8.74
CA THR A 250 2.95 -1.57 9.54
C THR A 250 2.97 -1.29 11.04
N LYS A 251 3.56 -0.14 11.47
CA LYS A 251 3.54 0.25 12.89
C LYS A 251 2.14 0.64 13.35
N LEU A 252 1.38 1.31 12.49
CA LEU A 252 0.00 1.70 12.75
C LEU A 252 -0.90 0.48 12.94
N ASP A 253 -0.75 -0.55 12.10
CA ASP A 253 -1.50 -1.82 12.24
C ASP A 253 -1.31 -2.43 13.64
N GLY A 254 -0.12 -2.30 14.22
CA GLY A 254 0.18 -2.74 15.59
C GLY A 254 -0.45 -1.86 16.69
N LEU A 255 -1.07 -0.74 16.36
CA LEU A 255 -1.74 0.20 17.26
C LEU A 255 -3.24 0.37 16.93
N ALA A 256 -3.79 -0.42 16.00
CA ALA A 256 -5.15 -0.23 15.48
C ALA A 256 -6.21 -0.20 16.60
N ASP A 257 -6.14 -1.12 17.56
CA ASP A 257 -7.09 -1.16 18.70
C ASP A 257 -7.02 0.15 19.51
N LEU A 258 -5.84 0.68 19.80
CA LEU A 258 -5.66 1.92 20.56
C LEU A 258 -6.17 3.15 19.77
N VAL A 259 -5.96 3.17 18.45
CA VAL A 259 -6.49 4.23 17.58
C VAL A 259 -8.02 4.21 17.61
N ASP A 260 -8.63 3.05 17.46
CA ASP A 260 -10.10 2.88 17.50
C ASP A 260 -10.66 3.26 18.89
N GLU A 261 -10.02 2.83 19.98
CA GLU A 261 -10.42 3.15 21.36
C GLU A 261 -10.30 4.65 21.67
N SER A 262 -9.33 5.36 21.05
CA SER A 262 -9.15 6.80 21.24
C SER A 262 -10.33 7.63 20.74
N GLY A 263 -11.07 7.12 19.73
CA GLY A 263 -12.17 7.81 19.06
C GLY A 263 -11.75 9.08 18.32
N ARG A 264 -10.42 9.32 18.11
CA ARG A 264 -9.87 10.51 17.47
C ARG A 264 -9.43 10.23 16.06
N PRO A 265 -9.48 11.22 15.16
CA PRO A 265 -8.89 11.10 13.83
C PRO A 265 -7.38 10.80 13.93
N LEU A 266 -6.87 9.90 13.10
CA LEU A 266 -5.45 9.55 13.08
C LEU A 266 -4.56 10.79 12.86
N SER A 267 -4.99 11.72 12.02
CA SER A 267 -4.25 12.97 11.77
C SER A 267 -4.06 13.81 13.05
N GLU A 268 -5.06 13.85 13.92
CA GLU A 268 -4.97 14.53 15.23
C GLU A 268 -3.96 13.81 16.15
N ILE A 269 -4.03 12.48 16.21
CA ILE A 269 -3.10 11.67 17.01
C ILE A 269 -1.66 11.89 16.56
N ILE A 270 -1.38 11.85 15.26
CA ILE A 270 -0.04 12.03 14.71
C ILE A 270 0.45 13.47 14.90
N THR A 271 -0.43 14.46 14.78
CA THR A 271 -0.10 15.84 15.07
C THR A 271 0.34 16.00 16.53
N ILE A 272 -0.43 15.47 17.48
CA ILE A 272 -0.07 15.48 18.92
C ILE A 272 1.23 14.73 19.15
N ALA A 273 1.40 13.55 18.54
CA ALA A 273 2.62 12.77 18.65
C ALA A 273 3.86 13.55 18.16
N SER A 274 3.73 14.33 17.07
CA SER A 274 4.81 15.16 16.55
C SER A 274 5.18 16.31 17.48
N LEU A 275 4.20 16.88 18.19
CA LEU A 275 4.45 17.89 19.21
C LEU A 275 5.19 17.26 20.41
N ILE A 276 4.73 16.12 20.91
CA ILE A 276 5.39 15.37 21.99
C ILE A 276 6.84 15.04 21.61
N GLU A 277 7.06 14.56 20.39
CA GLU A 277 8.40 14.19 19.89
C GLU A 277 9.39 15.36 19.93
N LYS A 278 8.92 16.57 19.69
CA LYS A 278 9.76 17.78 19.70
C LYS A 278 9.95 18.40 21.07
N GLU A 279 9.14 18.01 22.07
CA GLU A 279 9.20 18.57 23.42
C GLU A 279 10.05 17.72 24.39
N THR A 280 10.19 16.43 24.14
CA THR A 280 10.94 15.55 25.05
C THR A 280 11.55 14.36 24.32
N ASP A 281 12.73 13.95 24.73
CA ASP A 281 13.43 12.73 24.34
C ASP A 281 13.30 11.61 25.40
N GLY A 282 12.61 11.90 26.51
CA GLY A 282 12.61 11.10 27.72
C GLY A 282 11.38 10.23 27.95
N SER A 283 11.29 9.72 29.17
CA SER A 283 10.24 8.81 29.64
C SER A 283 8.94 9.52 30.04
N ASP A 284 8.87 10.85 29.93
CA ASP A 284 7.76 11.69 30.37
C ASP A 284 6.76 12.05 29.27
N ARG A 285 6.89 11.43 28.07
CA ARG A 285 5.99 11.65 26.91
C ARG A 285 4.51 11.59 27.26
N ALA A 286 4.11 10.66 28.14
CA ALA A 286 2.73 10.54 28.57
C ALA A 286 2.24 11.74 29.42
N ASN A 287 3.12 12.37 30.19
CA ASN A 287 2.80 13.58 30.94
C ASN A 287 2.70 14.80 30.02
N ILE A 288 3.61 14.95 29.05
CA ILE A 288 3.53 15.99 28.02
C ILE A 288 2.22 15.82 27.23
N ALA A 289 1.88 14.59 26.81
CA ALA A 289 0.58 14.29 26.17
C ALA A 289 -0.59 14.77 27.03
N SER A 290 -0.57 14.46 28.34
CA SER A 290 -1.60 14.89 29.27
C SER A 290 -1.76 16.41 29.32
N VAL A 291 -0.65 17.16 29.36
CA VAL A 291 -0.69 18.65 29.35
C VAL A 291 -1.28 19.15 28.03
N ILE A 292 -0.89 18.60 26.89
CA ILE A 292 -1.45 18.97 25.57
C ILE A 292 -2.96 18.74 25.56
N TYR A 293 -3.45 17.56 25.96
CA TYR A 293 -4.87 17.28 26.02
C TYR A 293 -5.64 18.14 27.03
N ASN A 294 -5.04 18.41 28.20
CA ASN A 294 -5.66 19.28 29.20
C ASN A 294 -5.83 20.70 28.65
N ARG A 295 -4.83 21.25 27.96
CA ARG A 295 -4.91 22.57 27.31
C ARG A 295 -5.94 22.59 26.18
N LEU A 296 -5.99 21.56 25.33
CA LEU A 296 -6.96 21.45 24.24
C LEU A 296 -8.40 21.38 24.73
N ASN A 297 -8.63 20.73 25.88
CA ASN A 297 -9.98 20.46 26.41
C ASN A 297 -10.49 21.52 27.39
N ASN A 298 -9.64 22.44 27.85
CA ASN A 298 -9.98 23.41 28.89
C ASN A 298 -9.58 24.84 28.51
N ILE A 299 -10.59 25.69 28.43
CA ILE A 299 -10.46 27.13 28.16
C ILE A 299 -9.69 27.89 29.23
N GLY A 300 -9.66 27.42 30.46
CA GLY A 300 -9.05 27.98 31.66
C GLY A 300 -7.97 29.04 31.47
N GLU A 301 -6.88 28.93 32.20
CA GLU A 301 -5.76 29.90 32.18
C GLU A 301 -4.93 29.86 30.89
N THR A 302 -5.09 28.84 30.05
CA THR A 302 -4.28 28.66 28.81
C THR A 302 -5.00 29.05 27.54
N TYR A 303 -6.32 29.29 27.60
CA TYR A 303 -7.15 29.68 26.44
C TYR A 303 -6.99 28.77 25.22
N HIS A 304 -6.82 27.45 25.42
CA HIS A 304 -6.50 26.45 24.37
C HIS A 304 -5.18 26.69 23.61
N LEU A 305 -4.35 27.63 24.08
CA LEU A 305 -3.01 27.86 23.50
C LEU A 305 -2.03 26.79 23.99
N LEU A 306 -1.42 26.07 23.07
CA LEU A 306 -0.43 25.04 23.42
C LEU A 306 0.92 25.63 23.77
N GLN A 307 1.30 26.75 23.18
CA GLN A 307 2.54 27.49 23.43
C GLN A 307 3.79 26.61 23.29
N ILE A 308 3.81 25.80 22.24
CA ILE A 308 4.91 24.88 21.91
C ILE A 308 5.83 25.57 20.90
N ASP A 309 7.04 25.89 21.33
CA ASP A 309 8.05 26.61 20.54
C ASP A 309 8.44 25.87 19.27
N ALA A 310 8.55 24.56 19.32
CA ALA A 310 8.90 23.73 18.18
C ALA A 310 7.92 23.88 17.01
N SER A 311 6.64 24.14 17.28
CA SER A 311 5.65 24.39 16.25
C SER A 311 5.92 25.70 15.52
N GLN A 312 6.22 26.80 16.25
CA GLN A 312 6.57 28.06 15.62
C GLN A 312 7.89 27.95 14.84
N ILE A 313 8.89 27.23 15.37
CA ILE A 313 10.16 26.96 14.66
C ILE A 313 9.88 26.27 13.31
N TYR A 314 8.99 25.27 13.29
CA TYR A 314 8.58 24.62 12.05
C TYR A 314 7.90 25.61 11.08
N GLY A 315 6.99 26.45 11.58
CA GLY A 315 6.28 27.48 10.79
C GLY A 315 7.20 28.57 10.24
N LEU A 316 8.29 28.88 10.92
CA LEU A 316 9.31 29.82 10.45
C LEU A 316 10.14 29.23 9.31
N GLY A 317 10.37 27.91 9.30
CA GLY A 317 11.17 27.24 8.29
C GLY A 317 12.56 27.86 8.15
N ASP A 318 12.95 28.23 6.92
CA ASP A 318 14.27 28.82 6.63
C ASP A 318 14.52 30.20 7.28
N ARG A 319 13.52 30.83 7.86
CA ARG A 319 13.65 32.08 8.62
C ARG A 319 14.22 31.86 10.04
N TYR A 320 14.14 30.63 10.54
CA TYR A 320 14.67 30.29 11.85
C TYR A 320 16.21 30.28 11.84
N THR A 321 16.85 31.05 12.72
CA THR A 321 18.31 31.24 12.73
C THR A 321 19.02 30.52 13.89
N GLY A 322 18.40 29.51 14.48
CA GLY A 322 18.97 28.66 15.53
C GLY A 322 18.65 29.10 16.95
N ARG A 323 18.02 30.26 17.16
CA ARG A 323 17.52 30.74 18.46
C ARG A 323 16.17 31.42 18.27
N LEU A 324 15.14 30.93 18.97
CA LEU A 324 13.83 31.56 18.98
C LEU A 324 13.88 32.87 19.81
N THR A 325 13.45 33.96 19.21
CA THR A 325 13.39 35.30 19.83
C THR A 325 11.93 35.74 20.00
N GLN A 326 11.72 36.78 20.84
CA GLN A 326 10.36 37.35 20.97
C GLN A 326 9.81 37.82 19.64
N SER A 327 10.65 38.42 18.78
CA SER A 327 10.22 38.84 17.43
C SER A 327 9.81 37.66 16.53
N ASP A 328 10.35 36.47 16.75
CA ASP A 328 9.94 35.28 16.03
C ASP A 328 8.57 34.73 16.51
N LEU A 329 8.31 34.88 17.84
CA LEU A 329 7.01 34.55 18.43
C LEU A 329 5.89 35.53 18.03
N ASP A 330 6.25 36.75 17.64
CA ASP A 330 5.29 37.76 17.16
C ASP A 330 4.91 37.54 15.67
N ILE A 331 5.62 36.66 14.95
CA ILE A 331 5.30 36.35 13.55
C ILE A 331 4.08 35.45 13.49
N ASP A 332 3.05 35.92 12.78
CA ASP A 332 1.86 35.14 12.54
C ASP A 332 2.13 34.08 11.46
N THR A 333 2.25 32.83 11.89
CA THR A 333 2.25 31.64 11.04
C THR A 333 1.11 30.72 11.48
N PRO A 334 0.56 29.87 10.60
CA PRO A 334 -0.46 28.91 10.99
C PRO A 334 -0.01 27.89 12.06
N TYR A 335 1.32 27.83 12.31
CA TYR A 335 1.96 26.95 13.30
C TYR A 335 2.28 27.69 14.62
N ASN A 336 1.95 28.97 14.74
CA ASN A 336 2.25 29.74 15.95
C ASN A 336 1.22 29.44 17.05
N LEU A 337 1.49 28.46 17.86
CA LEU A 337 0.65 28.02 18.98
C LEU A 337 0.69 28.94 20.20
N HIS A 338 1.42 30.09 20.12
CA HIS A 338 1.36 31.17 21.10
C HIS A 338 0.20 32.14 20.83
N ILE A 339 -0.32 32.18 19.59
CA ILE A 339 -1.40 33.09 19.17
C ILE A 339 -2.60 32.34 18.57
N HIS A 340 -2.40 31.14 18.02
CA HIS A 340 -3.48 30.29 17.48
C HIS A 340 -3.88 29.21 18.47
N GLU A 341 -5.18 29.07 18.69
CA GLU A 341 -5.75 28.03 19.54
C GLU A 341 -5.76 26.67 18.86
N GLY A 342 -5.62 25.61 19.65
CA GLY A 342 -5.73 24.22 19.17
C GLY A 342 -4.45 23.66 18.59
N LEU A 343 -4.61 22.72 17.67
CA LEU A 343 -3.50 22.03 17.00
C LEU A 343 -3.02 22.79 15.76
N PRO A 344 -1.76 22.63 15.36
CA PRO A 344 -1.27 23.14 14.08
C PRO A 344 -1.93 22.41 12.91
N PRO A 345 -1.88 22.98 11.68
CA PRO A 345 -2.60 22.43 10.51
C PRO A 345 -2.13 21.02 10.10
N THR A 346 -0.85 20.69 10.36
CA THR A 346 -0.26 19.38 10.07
C THR A 346 0.66 18.99 11.23
N PRO A 347 1.12 17.72 11.30
CA PRO A 347 2.27 17.37 12.12
C PRO A 347 3.47 18.26 11.79
N ILE A 348 4.39 18.45 12.73
CA ILE A 348 5.59 19.28 12.58
C ILE A 348 6.89 18.46 12.47
N ALA A 349 6.78 17.15 12.55
CA ALA A 349 7.87 16.20 12.45
C ALA A 349 7.32 14.79 12.30
N ASN A 350 8.18 13.82 11.96
CA ASN A 350 7.85 12.41 11.92
C ASN A 350 8.16 11.77 13.29
N PRO A 351 7.13 11.42 14.08
CA PRO A 351 7.30 10.92 15.43
C PRO A 351 7.72 9.45 15.47
N GLY A 352 8.45 9.07 16.51
CA GLY A 352 8.71 7.68 16.85
C GLY A 352 7.49 6.99 17.47
N LEU A 353 7.58 5.65 17.59
CA LEU A 353 6.49 4.83 18.12
C LEU A 353 6.14 5.21 19.58
N ALA A 354 7.12 5.62 20.38
CA ALA A 354 6.92 6.00 21.78
C ALA A 354 6.03 7.26 21.90
N SER A 355 6.23 8.26 21.04
CA SER A 355 5.42 9.48 21.02
C SER A 355 4.01 9.23 20.48
N ILE A 356 3.87 8.36 19.45
CA ILE A 356 2.55 7.94 18.94
C ILE A 356 1.77 7.22 20.05
N ARG A 357 2.41 6.29 20.76
CA ARG A 357 1.80 5.59 21.88
C ARG A 357 1.41 6.55 23.02
N ALA A 358 2.26 7.52 23.36
CA ALA A 358 1.94 8.50 24.39
C ALA A 358 0.76 9.42 24.02
N ALA A 359 0.59 9.73 22.74
CA ALA A 359 -0.59 10.45 22.25
C ALA A 359 -1.88 9.62 22.36
N LEU A 360 -1.78 8.29 22.21
CA LEU A 360 -2.92 7.36 22.35
C LEU A 360 -3.23 7.06 23.83
N GLU A 361 -2.21 6.95 24.67
CA GLU A 361 -2.31 6.56 26.08
C GLU A 361 -1.71 7.66 26.99
N PRO A 362 -2.32 8.88 27.02
CA PRO A 362 -1.82 9.97 27.85
C PRO A 362 -1.97 9.67 29.35
N ALA A 363 -1.05 10.18 30.16
CA ALA A 363 -1.19 10.13 31.60
C ALA A 363 -2.47 10.89 32.03
N GLN A 364 -3.14 10.40 33.06
CA GLN A 364 -4.32 11.07 33.63
C GLN A 364 -3.88 12.02 34.75
N THR A 365 -3.60 13.28 34.38
CA THR A 365 -3.16 14.31 35.30
C THR A 365 -4.00 15.58 35.22
N GLY A 366 -3.83 16.46 36.18
CA GLY A 366 -4.41 17.81 36.17
C GLY A 366 -3.38 18.89 35.80
N TYR A 367 -2.29 18.54 35.12
CA TYR A 367 -1.23 19.50 34.78
C TYR A 367 -1.56 20.30 33.51
N TYR A 368 -1.29 21.57 33.52
CA TYR A 368 -1.44 22.50 32.41
C TYR A 368 -0.09 23.18 32.01
N PHE A 369 0.91 23.09 32.85
CA PHE A 369 2.23 23.72 32.64
C PHE A 369 3.36 22.75 32.94
N TYR A 370 4.44 22.91 32.23
CA TYR A 370 5.70 22.21 32.51
C TYR A 370 6.89 23.12 32.21
N ALA A 371 8.00 22.89 32.88
CA ALA A 371 9.28 23.56 32.61
C ALA A 371 10.44 22.61 32.89
N LEU A 372 11.49 22.73 32.08
CA LEU A 372 12.73 21.97 32.28
C LEU A 372 13.48 22.50 33.51
N GLY A 373 13.79 21.58 34.43
CA GLY A 373 14.62 21.90 35.60
C GLY A 373 16.12 21.81 35.27
N LYS A 374 16.97 22.38 36.16
CA LYS A 374 18.45 22.22 36.10
C LYS A 374 18.89 20.77 36.26
N ASP A 375 18.06 19.95 36.81
CA ASP A 375 18.23 18.49 36.92
C ASP A 375 18.04 17.76 35.60
N GLY A 376 17.66 18.47 34.51
CA GLY A 376 17.38 17.88 33.21
C GLY A 376 16.01 17.16 33.11
N VAL A 377 15.12 17.39 34.08
CA VAL A 377 13.80 16.77 34.15
C VAL A 377 12.71 17.82 34.00
N HIS A 378 11.62 17.50 33.34
CA HIS A 378 10.43 18.36 33.30
C HIS A 378 9.69 18.29 34.63
N HIS A 379 9.37 19.45 35.18
CA HIS A 379 8.52 19.64 36.33
C HIS A 379 7.13 20.09 35.86
N TYR A 380 6.08 19.55 36.45
CA TYR A 380 4.69 19.69 35.98
C TYR A 380 3.86 20.45 37.03
N PHE A 381 2.99 21.35 36.56
CA PHE A 381 2.22 22.24 37.41
C PHE A 381 0.75 22.29 36.98
N ALA A 382 -0.14 22.34 37.95
CA ALA A 382 -1.57 22.47 37.70
C ALA A 382 -2.02 23.90 37.47
N THR A 383 -1.32 24.88 38.09
CA THR A 383 -1.66 26.29 38.01
C THR A 383 -0.51 27.12 37.46
N TYR A 384 -0.85 28.25 36.83
CA TYR A 384 0.15 29.20 36.33
C TYR A 384 1.00 29.80 37.43
N ARG A 385 0.45 29.96 38.67
CA ARG A 385 1.16 30.44 39.81
C ARG A 385 2.32 29.50 40.22
N GLU A 386 2.03 28.23 40.35
CA GLU A 386 3.05 27.20 40.66
C GLU A 386 4.14 27.17 39.61
N PHE A 387 3.78 27.27 38.34
CA PHE A 387 4.71 27.35 37.21
C PHE A 387 5.62 28.57 37.34
N LEU A 388 5.06 29.78 37.60
CA LEU A 388 5.85 31.01 37.78
C LEU A 388 6.76 30.93 38.98
N ASP A 389 6.30 30.38 40.10
CA ASP A 389 7.09 30.18 41.29
C ASP A 389 8.33 29.31 41.00
N PHE A 390 8.16 28.27 40.18
CA PHE A 390 9.26 27.41 39.74
C PHE A 390 10.20 28.14 38.76
N VAL A 391 9.69 28.80 37.74
CA VAL A 391 10.49 29.51 36.73
C VAL A 391 11.33 30.62 37.37
N ASN A 392 10.82 31.28 38.45
CA ASN A 392 11.56 32.27 39.21
C ASN A 392 12.49 31.66 40.26
N SER A 393 12.51 30.36 40.44
CA SER A 393 13.39 29.69 41.41
C SER A 393 14.77 29.39 40.83
N SER A 394 15.71 29.06 41.72
CA SER A 394 17.04 28.60 41.34
C SER A 394 17.07 27.23 40.65
N ASN A 395 15.94 26.52 40.59
CA ASN A 395 15.82 25.17 40.04
C ASN A 395 15.41 25.17 38.55
N TYR A 396 15.03 26.31 38.01
CA TYR A 396 14.70 26.46 36.59
C TYR A 396 15.94 26.30 35.70
N GLY A 397 15.85 25.53 34.65
CA GLY A 397 16.97 25.14 33.79
C GLY A 397 17.14 25.94 32.50
N GLY A 398 16.08 26.69 32.06
CA GLY A 398 16.04 27.39 30.80
C GLY A 398 16.41 28.84 30.80
#